data_bc8addfca02cec1f4512a496e53d9034
#
_entry.id   bc8addfca02cec1f4512a496e53d9034
#
_cell.length_a   1.000
_cell.length_b   1.000
_cell.length_c   1.000
_cell.angle_alpha   90.00
_cell.angle_beta   90.00
_cell.angle_gamma   90.00
#
_symmetry.space_group_name_H-M   'P 1'
#
loop_
_entity.id
_entity.type
_entity.pdbx_description
1 polymer ?
#
loop_
_entity_poly.entity_id
_entity_poly.type
_entity_poly.pdbx_seq_one_letter_code
_entity_poly.pdbx_strand_id
1 'polypeptide(L)'
;MSTSIPLNVLDLASRPAGGTNADAVAGTVRLAQEAERLGYGRFWVAEHHGMPAIASSAPAVLIAGVAAATERIRVGSGGVMLPNHAPLVVAEQFGTLHALYGDRIDLGIGRAPGTDGATAMALRRSAEGLGVEDFPQQLLDLFGFFYGGMSDANPLHGITAVPGLGDAPQVWLLGSSGYSAQVAAALGLPFAFAHHFAGENTEAALDLYRSKFEPSDILSDPHTMIAVNVVSDEDPEIVRAQSLPGQLSFLRMRRGLKPEPVSIQEALAYEFTPLEEEFIASRNARQAIGTPDEVKARLDALLASTQADELMISSGAASVEGRIRSLEIVRDLYPAA
;
A
#
# COMPACT_ATOMS: atom_id res chain seq x y z
N MET A 1 9.27 -8.61 -27.47
CA MET A 1 9.66 -9.40 -26.26
C MET A 1 8.77 -8.90 -25.15
N SER A 2 7.90 -9.75 -24.62
CA SER A 2 7.11 -9.36 -23.43
C SER A 2 8.08 -9.30 -22.26
N THR A 3 8.47 -8.10 -21.84
CA THR A 3 9.19 -7.90 -20.58
C THR A 3 8.20 -8.29 -19.47
N SER A 4 8.52 -9.34 -18.70
CA SER A 4 7.70 -9.69 -17.54
C SER A 4 7.75 -8.53 -16.56
N ILE A 5 6.58 -8.00 -16.19
CA ILE A 5 6.51 -6.94 -15.18
C ILE A 5 6.61 -7.54 -13.78
N PRO A 6 7.43 -7.00 -12.87
CA PRO A 6 7.42 -7.38 -11.47
C PRO A 6 6.05 -7.16 -10.84
N LEU A 7 5.53 -8.20 -10.19
CA LEU A 7 4.25 -8.18 -9.49
C LEU A 7 4.47 -8.21 -7.98
N ASN A 8 3.72 -7.38 -7.27
CA ASN A 8 3.78 -7.21 -5.83
C ASN A 8 2.37 -7.23 -5.23
N VAL A 9 2.25 -7.37 -3.90
CA VAL A 9 0.96 -7.41 -3.20
C VAL A 9 0.90 -6.34 -2.12
N LEU A 10 -0.23 -5.65 -2.02
CA LEU A 10 -0.60 -4.77 -0.91
C LEU A 10 -1.82 -5.35 -0.19
N ASP A 11 -1.68 -5.63 1.11
CA ASP A 11 -2.79 -6.10 1.94
C ASP A 11 -3.13 -5.11 3.06
N LEU A 12 -4.41 -5.01 3.36
CA LEU A 12 -4.93 -4.13 4.40
C LEU A 12 -5.27 -4.87 5.71
N ALA A 13 -5.01 -6.17 5.78
CA ALA A 13 -5.48 -7.03 6.86
C ALA A 13 -6.98 -6.88 7.09
N SER A 14 -7.77 -6.96 6.01
CA SER A 14 -9.21 -6.78 6.04
C SER A 14 -9.89 -7.84 6.88
N ARG A 15 -10.71 -7.40 7.85
CA ARG A 15 -11.48 -8.29 8.72
C ARG A 15 -12.66 -8.89 7.95
N PRO A 16 -12.81 -10.23 7.92
CA PRO A 16 -13.95 -10.83 7.26
C PRO A 16 -15.24 -10.53 8.02
N ALA A 17 -16.37 -10.46 7.33
CA ALA A 17 -17.67 -10.28 7.95
C ALA A 17 -17.95 -11.42 8.94
N GLY A 18 -18.34 -11.08 10.17
CA GLY A 18 -18.53 -12.05 11.25
C GLY A 18 -17.23 -12.62 11.85
N GLY A 19 -16.06 -12.27 11.30
CA GLY A 19 -14.76 -12.71 11.79
C GLY A 19 -14.13 -11.77 12.82
N THR A 20 -13.01 -12.20 13.37
CA THR A 20 -12.23 -11.53 14.40
C THR A 20 -11.01 -10.79 13.80
N ASN A 21 -10.33 -9.97 14.61
CA ASN A 21 -9.03 -9.39 14.22
C ASN A 21 -7.95 -10.48 14.05
N ALA A 22 -8.04 -11.57 14.82
CA ALA A 22 -7.14 -12.72 14.66
C ALA A 22 -7.30 -13.37 13.27
N ASP A 23 -8.54 -13.50 12.79
CA ASP A 23 -8.81 -14.03 11.45
C ASP A 23 -8.26 -13.10 10.37
N ALA A 24 -8.34 -11.78 10.55
CA ALA A 24 -7.74 -10.82 9.63
C ALA A 24 -6.22 -10.99 9.53
N VAL A 25 -5.54 -11.03 10.68
CA VAL A 25 -4.07 -11.19 10.74
C VAL A 25 -3.63 -12.55 10.18
N ALA A 26 -4.33 -13.63 10.55
CA ALA A 26 -4.04 -14.96 9.98
C ALA A 26 -4.26 -15.00 8.47
N GLY A 27 -5.31 -14.32 7.97
CA GLY A 27 -5.57 -14.17 6.54
C GLY A 27 -4.46 -13.44 5.81
N THR A 28 -3.91 -12.38 6.41
CA THR A 28 -2.75 -11.63 5.86
C THR A 28 -1.52 -12.52 5.75
N VAL A 29 -1.19 -13.26 6.81
CA VAL A 29 -0.04 -14.19 6.80
C VAL A 29 -0.21 -15.27 5.71
N ARG A 30 -1.40 -15.88 5.62
CA ARG A 30 -1.71 -16.86 4.57
C ARG A 30 -1.58 -16.26 3.17
N LEU A 31 -2.11 -15.04 2.96
CA LEU A 31 -2.02 -14.36 1.67
C LEU A 31 -0.55 -14.09 1.29
N ALA A 32 0.31 -13.73 2.25
CA ALA A 32 1.73 -13.51 2.01
C ALA A 32 2.46 -14.81 1.62
N GLN A 33 2.15 -15.92 2.28
CA GLN A 33 2.70 -17.24 1.92
C GLN A 33 2.27 -17.66 0.51
N GLU A 34 1.01 -17.43 0.13
CA GLU A 34 0.53 -17.71 -1.22
C GLU A 34 1.16 -16.76 -2.26
N ALA A 35 1.32 -15.48 -1.96
CA ALA A 35 2.02 -14.54 -2.82
C ALA A 35 3.48 -14.98 -3.06
N GLU A 36 4.18 -15.46 -2.01
CA GLU A 36 5.53 -16.01 -2.15
C GLU A 36 5.53 -17.28 -3.02
N ARG A 37 4.60 -18.21 -2.79
CA ARG A 37 4.45 -19.44 -3.59
C ARG A 37 4.22 -19.13 -5.08
N LEU A 38 3.43 -18.10 -5.36
CA LEU A 38 3.14 -17.62 -6.70
C LEU A 38 4.28 -16.82 -7.34
N GLY A 39 5.35 -16.49 -6.58
CA GLY A 39 6.50 -15.76 -7.09
C GLY A 39 6.29 -14.26 -7.23
N TYR A 40 5.44 -13.67 -6.39
CA TYR A 40 5.39 -12.21 -6.22
C TYR A 40 6.67 -11.70 -5.58
N GLY A 41 7.11 -10.49 -5.96
CA GLY A 41 8.38 -9.93 -5.49
C GLY A 41 8.30 -9.33 -4.08
N ARG A 42 7.17 -8.66 -3.78
CA ARG A 42 6.96 -7.92 -2.52
C ARG A 42 5.58 -8.20 -1.95
N PHE A 43 5.48 -8.18 -0.62
CA PHE A 43 4.24 -8.17 0.13
C PHE A 43 4.26 -7.03 1.13
N TRP A 44 3.44 -6.01 0.91
CA TRP A 44 3.35 -4.85 1.78
C TRP A 44 2.05 -4.83 2.56
N VAL A 45 2.11 -4.31 3.78
CA VAL A 45 0.92 -4.07 4.63
C VAL A 45 0.70 -2.57 4.79
N ALA A 46 -0.56 -2.14 4.71
CA ALA A 46 -0.93 -0.74 4.86
C ALA A 46 -0.94 -0.30 6.35
N GLU A 47 -1.08 1.01 6.62
CA GLU A 47 -1.37 1.56 7.94
C GLU A 47 -2.70 2.30 7.92
N HIS A 48 -3.66 1.82 8.71
CA HIS A 48 -4.95 2.48 8.91
C HIS A 48 -5.35 2.41 10.38
N HIS A 49 -5.92 3.51 10.89
CA HIS A 49 -6.33 3.63 12.28
C HIS A 49 -7.81 3.98 12.38
N GLY A 50 -8.46 3.55 13.47
CA GLY A 50 -9.85 3.87 13.73
C GLY A 50 -10.87 3.22 12.76
N MET A 51 -10.45 2.22 11.99
CA MET A 51 -11.28 1.53 11.00
C MET A 51 -11.62 0.10 11.46
N PRO A 52 -12.88 -0.19 11.88
CA PRO A 52 -13.26 -1.51 12.38
C PRO A 52 -13.08 -2.66 11.40
N ALA A 53 -13.09 -2.38 10.10
CA ALA A 53 -12.93 -3.38 9.04
C ALA A 53 -11.46 -3.72 8.71
N ILE A 54 -10.48 -3.02 9.31
CA ILE A 54 -9.06 -3.13 8.94
C ILE A 54 -8.21 -3.35 10.20
N ALA A 55 -7.44 -4.44 10.25
CA ALA A 55 -6.58 -4.77 11.37
C ALA A 55 -5.11 -4.31 11.22
N SER A 56 -4.76 -3.66 10.10
CA SER A 56 -3.42 -3.21 9.76
C SER A 56 -3.16 -1.80 10.33
N SER A 57 -3.02 -1.69 11.65
CA SER A 57 -2.74 -0.43 12.35
C SER A 57 -1.30 -0.29 12.87
N ALA A 58 -0.55 -1.38 12.91
CA ALA A 58 0.82 -1.42 13.40
C ALA A 58 1.72 -2.16 12.38
N PRO A 59 2.09 -1.51 11.26
CA PRO A 59 2.76 -2.18 10.15
C PRO A 59 4.06 -2.87 10.58
N ALA A 60 4.91 -2.25 11.37
CA ALA A 60 6.18 -2.88 11.81
C ALA A 60 5.95 -4.20 12.58
N VAL A 61 4.90 -4.27 13.42
CA VAL A 61 4.55 -5.50 14.16
C VAL A 61 4.02 -6.58 13.21
N LEU A 62 3.14 -6.20 12.27
CA LEU A 62 2.56 -7.13 11.31
C LEU A 62 3.62 -7.64 10.32
N ILE A 63 4.53 -6.77 9.86
CA ILE A 63 5.69 -7.13 9.03
C ILE A 63 6.55 -8.20 9.71
N ALA A 64 6.83 -8.06 11.01
CA ALA A 64 7.59 -9.08 11.74
C ALA A 64 6.92 -10.47 11.68
N GLY A 65 5.59 -10.51 11.85
CA GLY A 65 4.82 -11.75 11.76
C GLY A 65 4.80 -12.35 10.34
N VAL A 66 4.62 -11.53 9.33
CA VAL A 66 4.64 -11.95 7.91
C VAL A 66 6.04 -12.41 7.50
N ALA A 67 7.08 -11.67 7.88
CA ALA A 67 8.45 -12.01 7.56
C ALA A 67 8.91 -13.30 8.24
N ALA A 68 8.43 -13.59 9.46
CA ALA A 68 8.69 -14.86 10.14
C ALA A 68 8.00 -16.07 9.46
N ALA A 69 6.91 -15.82 8.71
CA ALA A 69 6.12 -16.86 8.05
C ALA A 69 6.48 -17.05 6.56
N THR A 70 7.42 -16.28 6.03
CA THR A 70 7.89 -16.30 4.63
C THR A 70 9.42 -16.35 4.57
N GLU A 71 10.00 -16.77 3.44
CA GLU A 71 11.45 -16.98 3.35
C GLU A 71 12.16 -16.04 2.35
N ARG A 72 11.52 -15.71 1.22
CA ARG A 72 12.17 -15.04 0.08
C ARG A 72 11.50 -13.73 -0.32
N ILE A 73 10.16 -13.67 -0.25
CA ILE A 73 9.43 -12.48 -0.64
C ILE A 73 9.85 -11.28 0.21
N ARG A 74 10.04 -10.14 -0.42
CA ARG A 74 10.30 -8.90 0.34
C ARG A 74 9.06 -8.51 1.11
N VAL A 75 9.22 -8.07 2.35
CA VAL A 75 8.09 -7.68 3.21
C VAL A 75 8.26 -6.25 3.65
N GLY A 76 7.17 -5.46 3.59
CA GLY A 76 7.29 -4.05 3.91
C GLY A 76 5.98 -3.36 4.25
N SER A 77 6.06 -2.05 4.40
CA SER A 77 4.91 -1.17 4.59
C SER A 77 4.47 -0.49 3.30
N GLY A 78 3.18 -0.43 3.07
CA GLY A 78 2.58 0.27 1.95
C GLY A 78 1.46 1.24 2.39
N GLY A 79 1.81 2.19 3.33
CA GLY A 79 3.07 2.62 3.95
C GLY A 79 2.94 2.90 5.43
N VAL A 80 4.07 3.20 6.05
CA VAL A 80 4.07 3.91 7.34
C VAL A 80 3.63 5.35 7.10
N MET A 81 2.61 5.78 7.82
CA MET A 81 2.15 7.18 7.77
C MET A 81 3.05 8.02 8.67
N LEU A 82 4.21 8.43 8.17
CA LEU A 82 5.30 9.03 8.95
C LEU A 82 4.84 10.17 9.88
N PRO A 83 3.90 11.06 9.48
CA PRO A 83 3.43 12.10 10.41
C PRO A 83 2.72 11.58 11.67
N ASN A 84 2.35 10.32 11.76
CA ASN A 84 1.80 9.71 12.98
C ASN A 84 2.87 9.22 13.95
N HIS A 85 4.13 9.22 13.55
CA HIS A 85 5.24 8.59 14.27
C HIS A 85 6.40 9.55 14.51
N ALA A 86 7.23 9.26 15.53
CA ALA A 86 8.52 9.89 15.66
C ALA A 86 9.50 9.20 14.69
N PRO A 87 10.26 9.95 13.86
CA PRO A 87 11.20 9.36 12.90
C PRO A 87 12.23 8.40 13.52
N LEU A 88 12.71 8.71 14.73
CA LEU A 88 13.60 7.82 15.50
C LEU A 88 12.96 6.44 15.74
N VAL A 89 11.71 6.41 16.19
CA VAL A 89 10.99 5.14 16.46
C VAL A 89 10.82 4.32 15.18
N VAL A 90 10.51 4.98 14.06
CA VAL A 90 10.41 4.29 12.75
C VAL A 90 11.78 3.73 12.34
N ALA A 91 12.87 4.50 12.51
CA ALA A 91 14.22 4.03 12.22
C ALA A 91 14.59 2.79 13.06
N GLU A 92 14.32 2.80 14.37
CA GLU A 92 14.60 1.70 15.27
C GLU A 92 13.74 0.46 14.97
N GLN A 93 12.46 0.64 14.64
CA GLN A 93 11.56 -0.46 14.27
C GLN A 93 12.01 -1.14 12.96
N PHE A 94 12.30 -0.35 11.93
CA PHE A 94 12.69 -0.91 10.62
C PHE A 94 14.16 -1.38 10.61
N GLY A 95 15.04 -0.74 11.38
CA GLY A 95 16.38 -1.27 11.65
C GLY A 95 16.34 -2.62 12.39
N THR A 96 15.42 -2.76 13.36
CA THR A 96 15.18 -4.05 14.03
C THR A 96 14.68 -5.13 13.06
N LEU A 97 13.73 -4.78 12.19
CA LEU A 97 13.24 -5.68 11.14
C LEU A 97 14.35 -6.10 10.18
N HIS A 98 15.18 -5.13 9.74
CA HIS A 98 16.32 -5.40 8.87
C HIS A 98 17.36 -6.32 9.57
N ALA A 99 17.66 -6.05 10.84
CA ALA A 99 18.56 -6.91 11.62
C ALA A 99 18.04 -8.36 11.79
N LEU A 100 16.71 -8.55 11.87
CA LEU A 100 16.07 -9.88 12.00
C LEU A 100 15.96 -10.62 10.66
N TYR A 101 15.67 -9.91 9.56
CA TYR A 101 15.25 -10.52 8.30
C TYR A 101 16.12 -10.11 7.08
N GLY A 102 17.15 -9.29 7.29
CA GLY A 102 18.09 -8.85 6.24
C GLY A 102 17.46 -7.94 5.19
N ASP A 103 18.05 -7.94 4.01
CA ASP A 103 17.76 -7.03 2.91
C ASP A 103 16.33 -7.15 2.32
N ARG A 104 15.52 -8.12 2.75
CA ARG A 104 14.15 -8.30 2.26
C ARG A 104 13.11 -7.39 2.93
N ILE A 105 13.53 -6.40 3.73
CA ILE A 105 12.64 -5.44 4.36
C ILE A 105 12.52 -4.17 3.51
N ASP A 106 11.27 -3.71 3.30
CA ASP A 106 10.96 -2.45 2.63
C ASP A 106 10.27 -1.49 3.60
N LEU A 107 10.61 -0.22 3.51
CA LEU A 107 9.93 0.88 4.19
C LEU A 107 9.25 1.79 3.17
N GLY A 108 8.00 1.54 2.90
CA GLY A 108 7.15 2.48 2.16
C GLY A 108 6.61 3.55 3.11
N ILE A 109 6.75 4.81 2.74
CA ILE A 109 6.41 5.98 3.56
C ILE A 109 5.30 6.79 2.92
N GLY A 110 4.21 7.04 3.67
CA GLY A 110 3.11 7.91 3.29
C GLY A 110 3.06 9.19 4.12
N ARG A 111 2.46 10.24 3.54
CA ARG A 111 2.23 11.52 4.21
C ARG A 111 0.85 11.63 4.85
N ALA A 112 -0.14 10.97 4.27
CA ALA A 112 -1.52 11.05 4.74
C ALA A 112 -1.67 10.46 6.15
N PRO A 113 -2.64 10.92 6.99
CA PRO A 113 -2.83 10.37 8.33
C PRO A 113 -3.35 8.92 8.35
N GLY A 114 -3.86 8.40 7.23
CA GLY A 114 -4.44 7.05 7.14
C GLY A 114 -5.72 6.88 7.98
N THR A 115 -6.40 7.98 8.36
CA THR A 115 -7.53 7.97 9.28
C THR A 115 -8.31 9.28 9.26
N ASP A 116 -9.38 9.38 10.09
CA ASP A 116 -10.13 10.62 10.33
C ASP A 116 -9.41 11.60 11.28
N GLY A 117 -9.89 12.87 11.33
CA GLY A 117 -9.27 13.93 12.11
C GLY A 117 -9.22 13.68 13.63
N ALA A 118 -10.24 13.03 14.22
CA ALA A 118 -10.27 12.73 15.65
C ALA A 118 -9.22 11.65 16.00
N THR A 119 -9.12 10.63 15.18
CA THR A 119 -8.13 9.56 15.32
C THR A 119 -6.71 10.11 15.08
N ALA A 120 -6.52 10.99 14.08
CA ALA A 120 -5.23 11.66 13.84
C ALA A 120 -4.78 12.50 15.06
N MET A 121 -5.74 13.18 15.73
CA MET A 121 -5.44 13.91 16.98
C MET A 121 -5.00 12.99 18.11
N ALA A 122 -5.62 11.80 18.23
CA ALA A 122 -5.22 10.81 19.23
C ALA A 122 -3.81 10.25 18.98
N LEU A 123 -3.41 10.11 17.72
CA LEU A 123 -2.07 9.63 17.32
C LEU A 123 -0.99 10.70 17.55
N ARG A 124 -1.24 11.95 17.19
CA ARG A 124 -0.26 13.04 17.18
C ARG A 124 -0.23 13.88 18.45
N ARG A 125 -1.21 13.73 19.33
CA ARG A 125 -1.31 14.39 20.66
C ARG A 125 -1.33 15.93 20.68
N SER A 126 -1.34 16.61 19.53
CA SER A 126 -1.49 18.06 19.46
C SER A 126 -2.21 18.51 18.19
N ALA A 127 -2.94 19.62 18.26
CA ALA A 127 -3.59 20.22 17.08
C ALA A 127 -2.55 20.75 16.07
N GLU A 128 -1.42 21.24 16.56
CA GLU A 128 -0.30 21.73 15.76
C GLU A 128 0.39 20.59 14.98
N GLY A 129 0.44 19.37 15.54
CA GLY A 129 0.95 18.17 14.88
C GLY A 129 0.03 17.57 13.81
N LEU A 130 -1.15 18.14 13.55
CA LEU A 130 -2.04 17.71 12.45
C LEU A 130 -1.59 18.22 11.08
N GLY A 131 -0.69 19.21 11.05
CA GLY A 131 -0.06 19.69 9.81
C GLY A 131 0.84 18.64 9.19
N VAL A 132 0.83 18.58 7.86
CA VAL A 132 1.76 17.76 7.07
C VAL A 132 2.97 18.56 6.61
N GLU A 133 3.12 19.77 7.16
CA GLU A 133 4.16 20.75 6.76
C GLU A 133 5.55 20.27 7.17
N ASP A 134 5.65 19.53 8.28
CA ASP A 134 6.90 18.97 8.80
C ASP A 134 7.37 17.70 8.09
N PHE A 135 6.56 17.16 7.18
CA PHE A 135 6.87 15.88 6.52
C PHE A 135 8.25 15.84 5.83
N PRO A 136 8.70 16.88 5.10
CA PRO A 136 10.03 16.88 4.53
C PRO A 136 11.14 16.80 5.60
N GLN A 137 10.97 17.53 6.71
CA GLN A 137 11.94 17.48 7.81
C GLN A 137 11.95 16.11 8.49
N GLN A 138 10.78 15.50 8.70
CA GLN A 138 10.68 14.16 9.26
C GLN A 138 11.37 13.10 8.37
N LEU A 139 11.31 13.25 7.04
CA LEU A 139 12.05 12.40 6.10
C LEU A 139 13.56 12.60 6.24
N LEU A 140 14.03 13.85 6.31
CA LEU A 140 15.45 14.15 6.49
C LEU A 140 15.97 13.61 7.83
N ASP A 141 15.20 13.75 8.91
CA ASP A 141 15.54 13.19 10.21
C ASP A 141 15.61 11.66 10.16
N LEU A 142 14.64 11.01 9.51
CA LEU A 142 14.63 9.56 9.33
C LEU A 142 15.86 9.07 8.54
N PHE A 143 16.21 9.75 7.46
CA PHE A 143 17.42 9.43 6.69
C PHE A 143 18.70 9.67 7.50
N GLY A 144 18.72 10.74 8.29
CA GLY A 144 19.83 10.98 9.22
C GLY A 144 20.00 9.85 10.23
N PHE A 145 18.91 9.25 10.71
CA PHE A 145 18.96 8.09 11.60
C PHE A 145 19.42 6.81 10.90
N PHE A 146 19.10 6.60 9.63
CA PHE A 146 19.52 5.42 8.87
C PHE A 146 20.94 5.54 8.31
N TYR A 147 21.29 6.70 7.76
CA TYR A 147 22.53 6.86 6.98
C TYR A 147 23.56 7.76 7.68
N GLY A 148 23.18 8.41 8.78
CA GLY A 148 24.04 9.41 9.40
C GLY A 148 24.02 10.74 8.65
N GLY A 149 24.99 11.61 8.95
CA GLY A 149 25.18 12.88 8.24
C GLY A 149 24.21 13.99 8.60
N MET A 150 23.50 13.88 9.73
CA MET A 150 22.72 15.02 10.24
C MET A 150 23.62 16.25 10.43
N SER A 151 23.11 17.41 10.01
CA SER A 151 23.78 18.68 10.24
C SER A 151 23.95 18.97 11.73
N ASP A 152 25.09 19.53 12.13
CA ASP A 152 25.34 20.00 13.52
C ASP A 152 24.29 21.00 14.02
N ALA A 153 23.60 21.69 13.10
CA ALA A 153 22.53 22.61 13.42
C ALA A 153 21.18 21.90 13.72
N ASN A 154 21.04 20.60 13.37
CA ASN A 154 19.84 19.84 13.70
C ASN A 154 19.83 19.50 15.20
N PRO A 155 18.77 19.82 15.95
CA PRO A 155 18.69 19.52 17.39
C PRO A 155 18.75 18.03 17.72
N LEU A 156 18.52 17.15 16.73
CA LEU A 156 18.63 15.69 16.87
C LEU A 156 20.04 15.15 16.56
N HIS A 157 20.98 16.05 16.18
CA HIS A 157 22.37 15.69 15.96
C HIS A 157 22.96 14.98 17.19
N GLY A 158 23.62 13.87 16.99
CA GLY A 158 24.19 13.07 18.07
C GLY A 158 23.27 12.01 18.67
N ILE A 159 21.98 11.97 18.28
CA ILE A 159 21.12 10.84 18.60
C ILE A 159 21.38 9.72 17.58
N THR A 160 21.65 8.51 18.08
CA THR A 160 21.89 7.32 17.24
C THR A 160 20.71 6.37 17.34
N ALA A 161 20.12 6.00 16.21
CA ALA A 161 19.13 4.91 16.14
C ALA A 161 19.83 3.56 16.25
N VAL A 162 19.42 2.69 17.19
CA VAL A 162 20.05 1.38 17.42
C VAL A 162 18.97 0.33 17.72
N PRO A 163 18.79 -0.68 16.81
CA PRO A 163 19.28 -0.77 15.42
C PRO A 163 18.71 0.36 14.56
N GLY A 164 19.35 0.68 13.46
CA GLY A 164 18.88 1.72 12.52
C GLY A 164 20.04 2.29 11.72
N LEU A 165 21.02 2.90 12.40
CA LEU A 165 22.17 3.44 11.71
C LEU A 165 23.01 2.31 11.05
N GLY A 166 23.05 2.32 9.72
CA GLY A 166 23.70 1.29 8.92
C GLY A 166 22.82 0.06 8.61
N ASP A 167 21.63 -0.04 9.19
CA ASP A 167 20.65 -1.13 8.98
C ASP A 167 19.41 -0.61 8.25
N ALA A 168 19.58 0.22 7.23
CA ALA A 168 18.49 0.83 6.50
C ALA A 168 17.77 -0.18 5.60
N PRO A 169 16.43 -0.26 5.65
CA PRO A 169 15.65 -1.02 4.66
C PRO A 169 15.65 -0.33 3.30
N GLN A 170 15.12 -0.98 2.26
CA GLN A 170 14.84 -0.29 1.00
C GLN A 170 13.69 0.70 1.21
N VAL A 171 13.95 2.00 1.03
CA VAL A 171 12.96 3.06 1.23
C VAL A 171 12.21 3.39 -0.06
N TRP A 172 10.89 3.50 0.04
CA TRP A 172 9.98 3.93 -1.02
C TRP A 172 9.13 5.11 -0.55
N LEU A 173 8.91 6.10 -1.42
CA LEU A 173 7.93 7.13 -1.13
C LEU A 173 6.59 6.81 -1.79
N LEU A 174 5.50 6.91 -1.03
CA LEU A 174 4.15 6.62 -1.49
C LEU A 174 3.34 7.90 -1.65
N GLY A 175 2.45 7.91 -2.63
CA GLY A 175 1.54 9.03 -2.81
C GLY A 175 0.36 8.75 -3.72
N SER A 176 -0.60 9.67 -3.66
CA SER A 176 -1.77 9.74 -4.55
C SER A 176 -1.92 11.12 -5.19
N SER A 177 -0.84 11.92 -5.17
CA SER A 177 -0.84 13.30 -5.69
C SER A 177 0.54 13.72 -6.17
N GLY A 178 0.59 14.85 -6.90
CA GLY A 178 1.84 15.43 -7.39
C GLY A 178 2.83 15.88 -6.31
N TYR A 179 2.37 16.15 -5.08
CA TYR A 179 3.27 16.54 -4.00
C TYR A 179 4.28 15.44 -3.64
N SER A 180 3.80 14.22 -3.38
CA SER A 180 4.69 13.08 -3.05
C SER A 180 5.59 12.72 -4.23
N ALA A 181 5.10 12.89 -5.46
CA ALA A 181 5.88 12.71 -6.68
C ALA A 181 7.08 13.67 -6.73
N GLN A 182 6.88 14.97 -6.41
CA GLN A 182 7.96 15.95 -6.36
C GLN A 182 8.98 15.64 -5.25
N VAL A 183 8.51 15.27 -4.06
CA VAL A 183 9.40 14.93 -2.94
C VAL A 183 10.24 13.68 -3.27
N ALA A 184 9.61 12.64 -3.84
CA ALA A 184 10.33 11.44 -4.27
C ALA A 184 11.39 11.76 -5.34
N ALA A 185 11.03 12.59 -6.31
CA ALA A 185 11.93 13.02 -7.39
C ALA A 185 13.14 13.80 -6.87
N ALA A 186 12.90 14.78 -5.99
CA ALA A 186 13.97 15.61 -5.40
C ALA A 186 14.92 14.85 -4.47
N LEU A 187 14.44 13.74 -3.86
CA LEU A 187 15.25 12.88 -2.99
C LEU A 187 15.86 11.66 -3.73
N GLY A 188 15.60 11.51 -5.03
CA GLY A 188 16.08 10.36 -5.81
C GLY A 188 15.58 9.02 -5.28
N LEU A 189 14.32 8.95 -4.82
CA LEU A 189 13.71 7.76 -4.23
C LEU A 189 12.79 7.05 -5.23
N PRO A 190 12.61 5.72 -5.14
CA PRO A 190 11.57 5.02 -5.87
C PRO A 190 10.18 5.48 -5.40
N PHE A 191 9.24 5.59 -6.34
CA PHE A 191 7.93 6.16 -6.10
C PHE A 191 6.80 5.16 -6.38
N ALA A 192 5.94 4.92 -5.37
CA ALA A 192 4.76 4.08 -5.50
C ALA A 192 3.49 4.94 -5.52
N PHE A 193 2.73 4.88 -6.62
CA PHE A 193 1.50 5.65 -6.78
C PHE A 193 0.25 4.82 -6.48
N ALA A 194 -0.61 5.35 -5.62
CA ALA A 194 -1.86 4.70 -5.20
C ALA A 194 -2.99 4.94 -6.23
N HIS A 195 -2.90 4.32 -7.41
CA HIS A 195 -3.89 4.44 -8.48
C HIS A 195 -5.30 4.01 -8.04
N HIS A 196 -5.40 3.00 -7.18
CA HIS A 196 -6.67 2.53 -6.62
C HIS A 196 -7.43 3.58 -5.79
N PHE A 197 -6.78 4.68 -5.38
CA PHE A 197 -7.39 5.83 -4.68
C PHE A 197 -7.62 7.02 -5.60
N ALA A 198 -6.64 7.39 -6.41
CA ALA A 198 -6.59 8.65 -7.14
C ALA A 198 -6.20 8.44 -8.61
N GLY A 199 -6.84 7.48 -9.26
CA GLY A 199 -6.52 7.06 -10.63
C GLY A 199 -6.52 8.19 -11.66
N GLU A 200 -7.30 9.26 -11.45
CA GLU A 200 -7.33 10.44 -12.31
C GLU A 200 -6.02 11.25 -12.34
N ASN A 201 -5.19 11.12 -11.31
CA ASN A 201 -3.94 11.87 -11.18
C ASN A 201 -2.68 11.05 -11.53
N THR A 202 -2.85 9.78 -11.91
CA THR A 202 -1.72 8.83 -12.02
C THR A 202 -0.68 9.29 -13.04
N GLU A 203 -1.09 9.54 -14.29
CA GLU A 203 -0.17 9.92 -15.37
C GLU A 203 0.54 11.23 -15.04
N ALA A 204 -0.21 12.26 -14.64
CA ALA A 204 0.36 13.56 -14.29
C ALA A 204 1.38 13.48 -13.12
N ALA A 205 1.13 12.62 -12.13
CA ALA A 205 2.04 12.43 -11.01
C ALA A 205 3.32 11.69 -11.42
N LEU A 206 3.21 10.68 -12.29
CA LEU A 206 4.36 9.93 -12.79
C LEU A 206 5.23 10.77 -13.73
N ASP A 207 4.61 11.58 -14.61
CA ASP A 207 5.33 12.50 -15.49
C ASP A 207 6.06 13.56 -14.68
N LEU A 208 5.41 14.08 -13.63
CA LEU A 208 6.05 15.02 -12.71
C LEU A 208 7.24 14.40 -11.98
N TYR A 209 7.11 13.18 -11.48
CA TYR A 209 8.18 12.44 -10.84
C TYR A 209 9.38 12.26 -11.80
N ARG A 210 9.13 11.73 -13.00
CA ARG A 210 10.18 11.47 -13.99
C ARG A 210 10.87 12.74 -14.46
N SER A 211 10.10 13.80 -14.72
CA SER A 211 10.64 15.08 -15.23
C SER A 211 11.44 15.87 -14.19
N LYS A 212 11.25 15.59 -12.88
CA LYS A 212 11.90 16.27 -11.78
C LYS A 212 12.88 15.39 -11.01
N PHE A 213 13.11 14.16 -11.48
CA PHE A 213 13.95 13.20 -10.79
C PHE A 213 15.41 13.68 -10.74
N GLU A 214 15.97 13.68 -9.55
CA GLU A 214 17.37 13.95 -9.27
C GLU A 214 18.04 12.64 -8.81
N PRO A 215 19.09 12.14 -9.48
CA PRO A 215 19.80 10.94 -9.07
C PRO A 215 20.35 11.06 -7.64
N SER A 216 20.33 9.95 -6.90
CA SER A 216 20.87 9.85 -5.55
C SER A 216 21.76 8.60 -5.41
N ASP A 217 22.36 8.41 -4.23
CA ASP A 217 23.08 7.17 -3.90
C ASP A 217 22.13 5.94 -3.81
N ILE A 218 20.82 6.16 -3.72
CA ILE A 218 19.79 5.10 -3.67
C ILE A 218 19.39 4.69 -5.08
N LEU A 219 19.24 5.65 -6.01
CA LEU A 219 18.64 5.40 -7.32
C LEU A 219 19.24 6.34 -8.38
N SER A 220 19.77 5.76 -9.48
CA SER A 220 20.34 6.51 -10.61
C SER A 220 19.29 7.01 -11.60
N ASP A 221 18.20 6.27 -11.75
CA ASP A 221 17.15 6.52 -12.74
C ASP A 221 15.75 6.43 -12.06
N PRO A 222 14.72 7.13 -12.58
CA PRO A 222 13.38 7.05 -12.03
C PRO A 222 12.86 5.61 -12.00
N HIS A 223 12.29 5.20 -10.88
CA HIS A 223 11.66 3.88 -10.72
C HIS A 223 10.27 4.00 -10.10
N THR A 224 9.26 3.44 -10.76
CA THR A 224 7.86 3.65 -10.45
C THR A 224 7.10 2.35 -10.24
N MET A 225 6.22 2.35 -9.24
CA MET A 225 5.27 1.26 -9.00
C MET A 225 3.85 1.81 -8.90
N ILE A 226 2.88 1.08 -9.45
CA ILE A 226 1.46 1.47 -9.39
C ILE A 226 0.68 0.46 -8.58
N ALA A 227 -0.04 0.94 -7.56
CA ALA A 227 -0.95 0.12 -6.80
C ALA A 227 -2.36 0.16 -7.41
N VAL A 228 -2.88 -1.01 -7.82
CA VAL A 228 -4.18 -1.19 -8.45
C VAL A 228 -5.02 -2.23 -7.72
N ASN A 229 -6.33 -1.99 -7.59
CA ASN A 229 -7.24 -2.98 -7.00
C ASN A 229 -7.68 -4.01 -8.05
N VAL A 230 -7.53 -5.29 -7.71
CA VAL A 230 -7.92 -6.41 -8.58
C VAL A 230 -8.88 -7.35 -7.86
N VAL A 231 -9.99 -7.67 -8.51
CA VAL A 231 -10.88 -8.77 -8.12
C VAL A 231 -11.20 -9.57 -9.38
N SER A 232 -10.79 -10.82 -9.43
CA SER A 232 -10.93 -11.65 -10.64
C SER A 232 -11.32 -13.08 -10.34
N ASP A 233 -12.18 -13.61 -11.19
CA ASP A 233 -12.53 -15.03 -11.28
C ASP A 233 -13.01 -15.32 -12.72
N GLU A 234 -13.01 -16.58 -13.16
CA GLU A 234 -13.56 -16.98 -14.45
C GLU A 234 -15.08 -16.81 -14.51
N ASP A 235 -15.75 -16.94 -13.35
CA ASP A 235 -17.18 -16.76 -13.21
C ASP A 235 -17.53 -15.31 -12.83
N PRO A 236 -18.22 -14.56 -13.71
CA PRO A 236 -18.64 -13.19 -13.41
C PRO A 236 -19.53 -13.06 -12.16
N GLU A 237 -20.29 -14.09 -11.80
CA GLU A 237 -21.12 -14.07 -10.59
C GLU A 237 -20.24 -14.16 -9.33
N ILE A 238 -19.14 -14.91 -9.36
CA ILE A 238 -18.16 -14.93 -8.29
C ILE A 238 -17.46 -13.56 -8.19
N VAL A 239 -17.04 -12.99 -9.32
CA VAL A 239 -16.46 -11.61 -9.34
C VAL A 239 -17.40 -10.61 -8.68
N ARG A 240 -18.69 -10.65 -9.04
CA ARG A 240 -19.72 -9.79 -8.45
C ARG A 240 -19.84 -10.02 -6.95
N ALA A 241 -19.98 -11.27 -6.51
CA ALA A 241 -20.11 -11.63 -5.11
C ALA A 241 -18.90 -11.19 -4.28
N GLN A 242 -17.68 -11.33 -4.81
CA GLN A 242 -16.45 -10.95 -4.11
C GLN A 242 -16.21 -9.44 -4.08
N SER A 243 -16.67 -8.67 -5.06
CA SER A 243 -16.41 -7.23 -5.17
C SER A 243 -17.46 -6.35 -4.49
N LEU A 244 -18.75 -6.76 -4.47
CA LEU A 244 -19.85 -5.97 -3.91
C LEU A 244 -19.67 -5.56 -2.44
N PRO A 245 -19.20 -6.42 -1.52
CA PRO A 245 -19.00 -6.04 -0.12
C PRO A 245 -18.09 -4.81 0.05
N GLY A 246 -16.97 -4.75 -0.67
CA GLY A 246 -16.06 -3.61 -0.67
C GLY A 246 -16.71 -2.34 -1.25
N GLN A 247 -17.52 -2.49 -2.28
CA GLN A 247 -18.25 -1.37 -2.91
C GLN A 247 -19.30 -0.79 -1.95
N LEU A 248 -20.09 -1.64 -1.27
CA LEU A 248 -21.09 -1.21 -0.30
C LEU A 248 -20.42 -0.57 0.94
N SER A 249 -19.35 -1.15 1.44
CA SER A 249 -18.57 -0.57 2.55
C SER A 249 -18.06 0.84 2.19
N PHE A 250 -17.55 1.03 0.98
CA PHE A 250 -17.08 2.33 0.49
C PHE A 250 -18.21 3.37 0.36
N LEU A 251 -19.38 2.97 -0.14
CA LEU A 251 -20.56 3.85 -0.17
C LEU A 251 -20.99 4.30 1.24
N ARG A 252 -20.97 3.38 2.21
CA ARG A 252 -21.29 3.67 3.62
C ARG A 252 -20.29 4.67 4.20
N MET A 253 -19.01 4.47 3.96
CA MET A 253 -17.95 5.37 4.41
C MET A 253 -18.15 6.79 3.84
N ARG A 254 -18.52 6.92 2.57
CA ARG A 254 -18.83 8.24 1.98
C ARG A 254 -20.04 8.93 2.59
N ARG A 255 -20.94 8.19 3.19
CA ARG A 255 -22.08 8.71 3.97
C ARG A 255 -21.72 9.05 5.41
N GLY A 256 -20.44 8.99 5.78
CA GLY A 256 -19.95 9.25 7.13
C GLY A 256 -20.16 8.11 8.10
N LEU A 257 -20.54 6.92 7.62
CA LEU A 257 -20.63 5.72 8.46
C LEU A 257 -19.23 5.11 8.62
N LYS A 258 -18.96 4.54 9.78
CA LYS A 258 -17.72 3.79 9.99
C LYS A 258 -17.71 2.54 9.09
N PRO A 259 -16.56 2.22 8.47
CA PRO A 259 -16.44 1.05 7.61
C PRO A 259 -16.47 -0.23 8.45
N GLU A 260 -17.64 -0.83 8.59
CA GLU A 260 -17.81 -2.17 9.15
C GLU A 260 -17.66 -3.23 8.03
N PRO A 261 -17.21 -4.45 8.36
CA PRO A 261 -17.16 -5.53 7.40
C PRO A 261 -18.57 -5.89 6.90
N VAL A 262 -18.72 -5.96 5.58
CA VAL A 262 -19.97 -6.31 4.91
C VAL A 262 -19.89 -7.74 4.40
N SER A 263 -20.91 -8.56 4.64
CA SER A 263 -20.97 -9.93 4.11
C SER A 263 -21.40 -9.95 2.64
N ILE A 264 -21.01 -11.02 1.92
CA ILE A 264 -21.46 -11.26 0.54
C ILE A 264 -23.00 -11.29 0.50
N GLN A 265 -23.64 -11.99 1.44
CA GLN A 265 -25.10 -12.09 1.49
C GLN A 265 -25.75 -10.72 1.67
N GLU A 266 -25.24 -9.90 2.57
CA GLU A 266 -25.75 -8.53 2.81
C GLU A 266 -25.56 -7.66 1.56
N ALA A 267 -24.41 -7.73 0.90
CA ALA A 267 -24.12 -6.93 -0.28
C ALA A 267 -25.00 -7.34 -1.48
N LEU A 268 -25.24 -8.65 -1.66
CA LEU A 268 -26.11 -9.16 -2.72
C LEU A 268 -27.59 -8.82 -2.49
N ALA A 269 -28.03 -8.68 -1.25
CA ALA A 269 -29.39 -8.31 -0.89
C ALA A 269 -29.61 -6.77 -0.90
N TYR A 270 -28.57 -5.96 -1.02
CA TYR A 270 -28.70 -4.51 -1.01
C TYR A 270 -29.20 -3.99 -2.37
N GLU A 271 -30.27 -3.21 -2.33
CA GLU A 271 -30.84 -2.56 -3.51
C GLU A 271 -30.13 -1.20 -3.75
N PHE A 272 -29.22 -1.17 -4.72
CA PHE A 272 -28.52 0.05 -5.09
C PHE A 272 -29.46 0.99 -5.83
N THR A 273 -29.42 2.27 -5.48
CA THR A 273 -30.07 3.33 -6.25
C THR A 273 -29.31 3.60 -7.55
N PRO A 274 -29.94 4.16 -8.61
CA PRO A 274 -29.26 4.49 -9.85
C PRO A 274 -28.03 5.38 -9.67
N LEU A 275 -28.07 6.33 -8.71
CA LEU A 275 -26.93 7.21 -8.40
C LEU A 275 -25.78 6.44 -7.76
N GLU A 276 -26.05 5.45 -6.92
CA GLU A 276 -25.04 4.59 -6.32
C GLU A 276 -24.41 3.67 -7.35
N GLU A 277 -25.20 3.12 -8.27
CA GLU A 277 -24.71 2.30 -9.38
C GLU A 277 -23.77 3.11 -10.29
N GLU A 278 -24.17 4.32 -10.68
CA GLU A 278 -23.33 5.23 -11.48
C GLU A 278 -22.00 5.54 -10.77
N PHE A 279 -22.07 5.83 -9.47
CA PHE A 279 -20.88 6.09 -8.68
C PHE A 279 -19.94 4.87 -8.58
N ILE A 280 -20.50 3.67 -8.34
CA ILE A 280 -19.74 2.41 -8.31
C ILE A 280 -19.11 2.15 -9.68
N ALA A 281 -19.86 2.32 -10.78
CA ALA A 281 -19.37 2.13 -12.13
C ALA A 281 -18.19 3.07 -12.45
N SER A 282 -18.31 4.35 -12.09
CA SER A 282 -17.24 5.34 -12.26
C SER A 282 -15.96 4.95 -11.47
N ARG A 283 -16.11 4.43 -10.26
CA ARG A 283 -14.97 3.95 -9.45
C ARG A 283 -14.36 2.69 -10.04
N ASN A 284 -15.18 1.73 -10.43
CA ASN A 284 -14.72 0.44 -10.98
C ASN A 284 -14.03 0.61 -12.34
N ALA A 285 -14.34 1.66 -13.11
CA ALA A 285 -13.63 1.96 -14.35
C ALA A 285 -12.12 2.15 -14.19
N ARG A 286 -11.66 2.49 -12.97
CA ARG A 286 -10.23 2.65 -12.61
C ARG A 286 -9.64 1.45 -11.88
N GLN A 287 -10.39 0.35 -11.77
CA GLN A 287 -9.97 -0.87 -11.09
C GLN A 287 -10.00 -2.05 -12.07
N ALA A 288 -9.21 -3.06 -11.80
CA ALA A 288 -9.20 -4.26 -12.60
C ALA A 288 -10.12 -5.32 -11.96
N ILE A 289 -11.44 -5.12 -12.10
CA ILE A 289 -12.48 -6.02 -11.59
C ILE A 289 -13.17 -6.67 -12.77
N GLY A 290 -13.16 -8.00 -12.85
CA GLY A 290 -13.78 -8.74 -13.94
C GLY A 290 -13.19 -10.12 -14.16
N THR A 291 -13.54 -10.73 -15.29
CA THR A 291 -12.94 -11.97 -15.78
C THR A 291 -11.45 -11.79 -16.09
N PRO A 292 -10.66 -12.87 -16.25
CA PRO A 292 -9.24 -12.76 -16.57
C PRO A 292 -8.94 -11.89 -17.79
N ASP A 293 -9.74 -12.01 -18.86
CA ASP A 293 -9.57 -11.20 -20.08
C ASP A 293 -9.83 -9.71 -19.84
N GLU A 294 -10.85 -9.37 -19.06
CA GLU A 294 -11.18 -7.99 -18.69
C GLU A 294 -10.10 -7.38 -17.80
N VAL A 295 -9.60 -8.15 -16.82
CA VAL A 295 -8.51 -7.73 -15.94
C VAL A 295 -7.24 -7.52 -16.74
N LYS A 296 -6.90 -8.45 -17.64
CA LYS A 296 -5.73 -8.31 -18.52
C LYS A 296 -5.81 -7.02 -19.35
N ALA A 297 -6.93 -6.81 -20.01
CA ALA A 297 -7.12 -5.62 -20.87
C ALA A 297 -6.94 -4.31 -20.08
N ARG A 298 -7.44 -4.24 -18.83
CA ARG A 298 -7.31 -3.06 -17.96
C ARG A 298 -5.89 -2.85 -17.45
N LEU A 299 -5.21 -3.92 -17.02
CA LEU A 299 -3.82 -3.83 -16.57
C LEU A 299 -2.88 -3.49 -17.72
N ASP A 300 -3.06 -4.08 -18.91
CA ASP A 300 -2.28 -3.73 -20.10
C ASP A 300 -2.46 -2.26 -20.50
N ALA A 301 -3.69 -1.74 -20.48
CA ALA A 301 -3.96 -0.34 -20.75
C ALA A 301 -3.30 0.59 -19.73
N LEU A 302 -3.39 0.24 -18.44
CA LEU A 302 -2.74 0.98 -17.36
C LEU A 302 -1.21 1.00 -17.52
N LEU A 303 -0.60 -0.13 -17.81
CA LEU A 303 0.84 -0.22 -18.06
C LEU A 303 1.26 0.55 -19.31
N ALA A 304 0.46 0.50 -20.38
CA ALA A 304 0.75 1.22 -21.62
C ALA A 304 0.71 2.74 -21.42
N SER A 305 -0.26 3.26 -20.63
CA SER A 305 -0.39 4.70 -20.41
C SER A 305 0.62 5.24 -19.39
N THR A 306 0.99 4.44 -18.39
CA THR A 306 1.81 4.89 -17.26
C THR A 306 3.28 4.53 -17.39
N GLN A 307 3.64 3.53 -18.19
CA GLN A 307 5.01 3.01 -18.31
C GLN A 307 5.60 2.68 -16.93
N ALA A 308 4.79 2.13 -16.02
CA ALA A 308 5.25 1.76 -14.69
C ALA A 308 6.22 0.57 -14.74
N ASP A 309 7.21 0.59 -13.84
CA ASP A 309 8.24 -0.45 -13.77
C ASP A 309 7.76 -1.67 -12.98
N GLU A 310 6.86 -1.49 -12.02
CA GLU A 310 6.28 -2.55 -11.19
C GLU A 310 4.76 -2.36 -11.00
N LEU A 311 4.02 -3.46 -10.82
CA LEU A 311 2.63 -3.45 -10.36
C LEU A 311 2.51 -3.95 -8.92
N MET A 312 1.72 -3.22 -8.11
CA MET A 312 1.31 -3.63 -6.77
C MET A 312 -0.18 -3.97 -6.79
N ILE A 313 -0.51 -5.23 -6.58
CA ILE A 313 -1.89 -5.73 -6.59
C ILE A 313 -2.46 -5.62 -5.18
N SER A 314 -3.49 -4.80 -5.02
CA SER A 314 -4.35 -4.84 -3.85
C SER A 314 -5.63 -5.57 -4.22
N SER A 315 -6.05 -6.56 -3.46
CA SER A 315 -7.31 -7.24 -3.76
C SER A 315 -8.40 -6.89 -2.74
N GLY A 316 -9.46 -6.24 -3.24
CA GLY A 316 -10.67 -5.92 -2.50
C GLY A 316 -11.69 -7.05 -2.43
N ALA A 317 -11.31 -8.28 -2.77
CA ALA A 317 -12.20 -9.44 -2.65
C ALA A 317 -12.58 -9.68 -1.18
N ALA A 318 -13.84 -10.06 -0.95
CA ALA A 318 -14.43 -10.18 0.38
C ALA A 318 -13.82 -11.30 1.23
N SER A 319 -13.31 -12.36 0.60
CA SER A 319 -12.71 -13.51 1.28
C SER A 319 -11.21 -13.63 1.00
N VAL A 320 -10.48 -14.32 1.88
CA VAL A 320 -9.05 -14.62 1.66
C VAL A 320 -8.88 -15.48 0.40
N GLU A 321 -9.76 -16.45 0.19
CA GLU A 321 -9.79 -17.31 -1.00
C GLU A 321 -9.97 -16.48 -2.28
N GLY A 322 -10.91 -15.53 -2.30
CA GLY A 322 -11.11 -14.63 -3.44
C GLY A 322 -9.90 -13.73 -3.71
N ARG A 323 -9.20 -13.29 -2.65
CA ARG A 323 -7.94 -12.54 -2.79
C ARG A 323 -6.84 -13.42 -3.39
N ILE A 324 -6.65 -14.64 -2.88
CA ILE A 324 -5.69 -15.61 -3.41
C ILE A 324 -6.02 -15.92 -4.88
N ARG A 325 -7.30 -16.18 -5.20
CA ARG A 325 -7.72 -16.46 -6.59
C ARG A 325 -7.37 -15.31 -7.53
N SER A 326 -7.62 -14.07 -7.11
CA SER A 326 -7.24 -12.89 -7.89
C SER A 326 -5.73 -12.82 -8.14
N LEU A 327 -4.90 -13.17 -7.13
CA LEU A 327 -3.44 -13.22 -7.31
C LEU A 327 -3.00 -14.34 -8.25
N GLU A 328 -3.60 -15.54 -8.18
CA GLU A 328 -3.33 -16.65 -9.10
C GLU A 328 -3.59 -16.22 -10.56
N ILE A 329 -4.77 -15.65 -10.81
CA ILE A 329 -5.16 -15.18 -12.15
C ILE A 329 -4.17 -14.12 -12.65
N VAL A 330 -3.83 -13.11 -11.85
CA VAL A 330 -2.87 -12.07 -12.26
C VAL A 330 -1.50 -12.69 -12.57
N ARG A 331 -1.05 -13.67 -11.80
CA ARG A 331 0.23 -14.34 -12.05
C ARG A 331 0.20 -15.15 -13.35
N ASP A 332 -0.91 -15.81 -13.65
CA ASP A 332 -1.08 -16.55 -14.92
C ASP A 332 -1.12 -15.61 -16.13
N LEU A 333 -1.70 -14.41 -15.98
CA LEU A 333 -1.72 -13.38 -17.02
C LEU A 333 -0.34 -12.74 -17.27
N TYR A 334 0.53 -12.69 -16.25
CA TYR A 334 1.88 -12.11 -16.29
C TYR A 334 2.90 -13.11 -15.70
N PRO A 335 3.23 -14.18 -16.41
CA PRO A 335 4.16 -15.19 -15.91
C PRO A 335 5.55 -14.59 -15.64
N ALA A 336 6.23 -15.13 -14.64
CA ALA A 336 7.62 -14.77 -14.38
C ALA A 336 8.50 -15.13 -15.60
N ALA A 337 9.55 -14.34 -15.82
CA ALA A 337 10.51 -14.57 -16.91
C ALA A 337 11.31 -15.87 -16.73
#